data_06f2b900aef957fdf313fff691b538ce
#
_entry.id   06f2b900aef957fdf313fff691b538ce
#
_cell.length_a   1.000
_cell.length_b   1.000
_cell.length_c   1.000
_cell.angle_alpha   90.00
_cell.angle_beta   90.00
_cell.angle_gamma   90.00
#
_symmetry.space_group_name_H-M   'P 1'
#
loop_
_entity.id
_entity.type
_entity.pdbx_description
1 polymer ?
#
loop_
_entity_poly.entity_id
_entity_poly.type
_entity_poly.pdbx_seq_one_letter_code
_entity_poly.pdbx_strand_id
1 'polypeptide(L)'
;MRNRRLLFAPGVVALLILLACAKAPDPAAGASAAPASQAGSRDQVIEHIVPRRDSVGAVPEKFEWTAVRGADRYSIGLWNEVDQMIFRQDDLESTTFAWPRENKLEMGTYFWSVTAWSKDRAIAGSGLAAFVINR
;
A
#
# COMPACT_ATOMS: atom_id res chain seq x y z
N MET A 1 -13.24 66.34 13.20
CA MET A 1 -13.58 67.40 12.24
C MET A 1 -13.30 66.96 10.85
N ARG A 2 -14.26 67.22 9.98
CA ARG A 2 -14.31 67.12 8.51
C ARG A 2 -14.55 65.75 7.91
N ASN A 3 -15.83 65.53 7.73
CA ASN A 3 -16.48 64.66 6.77
C ASN A 3 -16.00 64.95 5.34
N ARG A 4 -15.69 63.90 4.56
CA ARG A 4 -15.86 63.97 3.11
C ARG A 4 -16.60 62.74 2.63
N ARG A 5 -17.85 62.97 2.34
CA ARG A 5 -18.73 62.10 1.54
C ARG A 5 -18.21 62.09 0.12
N LEU A 6 -17.95 60.94 -0.45
CA LEU A 6 -17.81 60.77 -1.91
C LEU A 6 -18.96 59.85 -2.34
N LEU A 7 -19.87 60.49 -3.03
CA LEU A 7 -20.92 59.87 -3.84
C LEU A 7 -20.26 59.17 -5.04
N PHE A 8 -20.52 57.90 -5.19
CA PHE A 8 -20.25 57.20 -6.46
C PHE A 8 -21.59 56.73 -7.01
N ALA A 9 -21.80 57.12 -8.27
CA ALA A 9 -22.95 56.82 -9.10
C ALA A 9 -23.01 55.33 -9.48
N PRO A 10 -24.21 54.78 -9.75
CA PRO A 10 -24.33 53.39 -10.21
C PRO A 10 -24.04 53.31 -11.69
N GLY A 11 -22.95 52.69 -12.05
CA GLY A 11 -22.67 52.25 -13.40
C GLY A 11 -23.44 50.96 -13.69
N VAL A 12 -24.43 51.09 -14.58
CA VAL A 12 -25.12 49.93 -15.14
C VAL A 12 -24.15 49.21 -16.08
N VAL A 13 -23.62 48.09 -15.64
CA VAL A 13 -22.89 47.16 -16.51
C VAL A 13 -23.90 46.12 -17.01
N ALA A 14 -24.28 46.23 -18.28
CA ALA A 14 -25.03 45.19 -18.95
C ALA A 14 -24.17 43.93 -19.08
N LEU A 15 -24.50 42.94 -18.28
CA LEU A 15 -23.88 41.61 -18.36
C LEU A 15 -24.51 40.84 -19.53
N LEU A 16 -23.80 40.84 -20.67
CA LEU A 16 -24.04 39.90 -21.76
C LEU A 16 -23.77 38.49 -21.28
N ILE A 17 -24.81 37.75 -20.96
CA ILE A 17 -24.72 36.30 -20.70
C ILE A 17 -24.53 35.65 -22.07
N LEU A 18 -23.27 35.40 -22.41
CA LEU A 18 -22.91 34.43 -23.45
C LEU A 18 -23.20 33.04 -22.85
N LEU A 19 -24.31 32.46 -23.31
CA LEU A 19 -24.61 31.05 -23.08
C LEU A 19 -23.56 30.22 -23.87
N ALA A 20 -22.39 30.04 -23.26
CA ALA A 20 -21.48 29.00 -23.70
C ALA A 20 -22.12 27.69 -23.27
N CYS A 21 -22.68 26.92 -24.20
CA CYS A 21 -22.94 25.51 -24.02
C CYS A 21 -21.61 24.85 -23.70
N ALA A 22 -21.25 24.79 -22.44
CA ALA A 22 -20.23 23.89 -21.96
C ALA A 22 -20.79 22.50 -22.18
N LYS A 23 -20.33 21.84 -23.21
CA LYS A 23 -20.52 20.42 -23.45
C LYS A 23 -20.02 19.75 -22.19
N ALA A 24 -20.93 19.14 -21.44
CA ALA A 24 -20.59 18.39 -20.24
C ALA A 24 -19.47 17.39 -20.57
N PRO A 25 -18.40 17.31 -19.76
CA PRO A 25 -17.40 16.29 -19.99
C PRO A 25 -18.06 14.92 -19.91
N ASP A 26 -17.85 14.13 -20.92
CA ASP A 26 -18.39 12.79 -21.05
C ASP A 26 -17.95 11.98 -19.82
N PRO A 27 -18.85 11.45 -18.97
CA PRO A 27 -18.48 10.71 -17.77
C PRO A 27 -17.73 9.41 -18.08
N ALA A 28 -17.72 8.98 -19.34
CA ALA A 28 -16.97 7.80 -19.79
C ALA A 28 -15.45 8.05 -19.88
N ALA A 29 -14.99 9.28 -20.01
CA ALA A 29 -13.56 9.59 -20.13
C ALA A 29 -12.78 9.47 -18.80
N GLY A 30 -13.46 9.57 -17.66
CA GLY A 30 -12.85 9.44 -16.33
C GLY A 30 -12.65 8.01 -15.86
N ALA A 31 -13.41 7.05 -16.38
CA ALA A 31 -13.38 5.65 -15.95
C ALA A 31 -12.23 4.85 -16.57
N SER A 32 -11.63 5.32 -17.66
CA SER A 32 -10.60 4.60 -18.40
C SER A 32 -9.19 4.73 -17.82
N ALA A 33 -8.94 5.70 -16.97
CA ALA A 33 -7.60 5.96 -16.44
C ALA A 33 -7.27 5.15 -15.17
N ALA A 34 -8.26 4.69 -14.42
CA ALA A 34 -8.06 3.97 -13.17
C ALA A 34 -7.55 2.51 -13.32
N PRO A 35 -7.95 1.73 -14.33
CA PRO A 35 -7.50 0.33 -14.44
C PRO A 35 -6.11 0.17 -15.04
N ALA A 36 -5.56 1.14 -15.74
CA ALA A 36 -4.26 1.02 -16.40
C ALA A 36 -3.07 0.97 -15.43
N SER A 37 -3.20 1.54 -14.24
CA SER A 37 -2.14 1.49 -13.21
C SER A 37 -2.01 0.15 -12.50
N GLN A 38 -3.01 -0.72 -12.59
CA GLN A 38 -3.03 -2.02 -11.93
C GLN A 38 -2.67 -3.19 -12.87
N ALA A 39 -2.62 -2.95 -14.17
CA ALA A 39 -2.39 -3.99 -15.15
C ALA A 39 -0.95 -4.54 -15.18
N GLY A 40 0.01 -3.86 -14.57
CA GLY A 40 1.41 -4.28 -14.53
C GLY A 40 1.78 -5.27 -13.42
N SER A 41 0.88 -5.55 -12.48
CA SER A 41 1.22 -6.30 -11.26
C SER A 41 0.41 -7.59 -11.05
N ARG A 42 -0.46 -7.97 -11.99
CA ARG A 42 -1.39 -9.08 -11.77
C ARG A 42 -0.76 -10.48 -11.85
N ASP A 43 0.44 -10.61 -12.43
CA ASP A 43 1.07 -11.90 -12.65
C ASP A 43 2.23 -12.22 -11.70
N GLN A 44 2.56 -11.32 -10.78
CA GLN A 44 3.64 -11.54 -9.83
C GLN A 44 3.08 -11.75 -8.43
N VAL A 45 2.99 -13.03 -8.06
CA VAL A 45 2.59 -13.45 -6.72
C VAL A 45 3.86 -13.74 -5.92
N ILE A 46 3.96 -13.18 -4.74
CA ILE A 46 5.00 -13.55 -3.77
C ILE A 46 4.53 -14.82 -3.08
N GLU A 47 5.30 -15.89 -3.23
CA GLU A 47 5.04 -17.14 -2.54
C GLU A 47 5.85 -17.22 -1.24
N HIS A 48 5.22 -17.72 -0.18
CA HIS A 48 5.84 -17.98 1.11
C HIS A 48 6.59 -19.32 1.04
N ILE A 49 7.92 -19.28 1.17
CA ILE A 49 8.76 -20.49 1.13
C ILE A 49 9.03 -21.00 2.54
N VAL A 50 9.44 -20.13 3.46
CA VAL A 50 9.70 -20.45 4.87
C VAL A 50 9.24 -19.32 5.77
N PRO A 51 8.45 -19.56 6.82
CA PRO A 51 7.62 -20.76 6.99
C PRO A 51 6.55 -20.86 5.91
N ARG A 52 6.23 -22.06 5.51
CA ARG A 52 5.13 -22.29 4.55
C ARG A 52 3.80 -21.93 5.19
N ARG A 53 2.86 -21.56 4.35
CA ARG A 53 1.47 -21.36 4.78
C ARG A 53 0.96 -22.61 5.52
N ASP A 54 0.29 -22.38 6.65
CA ASP A 54 -0.31 -23.41 7.51
C ASP A 54 0.70 -24.44 8.07
N SER A 55 1.98 -24.07 8.11
CA SER A 55 3.01 -24.91 8.74
C SER A 55 2.90 -24.88 10.26
N VAL A 56 3.28 -25.99 10.89
CA VAL A 56 3.31 -26.15 12.35
C VAL A 56 4.70 -26.63 12.77
N GLY A 57 5.32 -25.99 13.74
CA GLY A 57 6.65 -26.37 14.18
C GLY A 57 7.29 -25.47 15.23
N ALA A 58 8.60 -25.42 15.23
CA ALA A 58 9.38 -24.51 16.06
C ALA A 58 9.40 -23.09 15.49
N VAL A 59 9.93 -22.13 16.25
CA VAL A 59 10.19 -20.77 15.77
C VAL A 59 11.05 -20.83 14.51
N PRO A 60 10.62 -20.23 13.39
CA PRO A 60 11.40 -20.26 12.17
C PRO A 60 12.72 -19.47 12.35
N GLU A 61 13.83 -20.06 11.91
CA GLU A 61 15.14 -19.39 11.96
C GLU A 61 15.24 -18.28 10.89
N LYS A 62 14.45 -18.39 9.85
CA LYS A 62 14.41 -17.43 8.74
C LYS A 62 13.03 -17.37 8.10
N PHE A 63 12.77 -16.26 7.45
CA PHE A 63 11.66 -16.08 6.52
C PHE A 63 12.21 -16.03 5.10
N GLU A 64 11.56 -16.69 4.16
CA GLU A 64 12.01 -16.77 2.78
C GLU A 64 10.80 -16.73 1.84
N TRP A 65 10.94 -16.01 0.74
CA TRP A 65 9.88 -15.81 -0.26
C TRP A 65 10.44 -15.74 -1.66
N THR A 66 9.57 -15.80 -2.67
CA THR A 66 9.98 -15.71 -4.07
C THR A 66 10.31 -14.28 -4.47
N ALA A 67 11.30 -14.13 -5.34
CA ALA A 67 11.67 -12.84 -5.90
C ALA A 67 10.59 -12.30 -6.84
N VAL A 68 10.41 -10.97 -6.83
CA VAL A 68 9.53 -10.24 -7.73
C VAL A 68 10.35 -9.46 -8.74
N ARG A 69 10.02 -9.61 -10.01
CA ARG A 69 10.72 -8.86 -11.07
C ARG A 69 10.47 -7.36 -10.89
N GLY A 70 11.54 -6.59 -10.90
CA GLY A 70 11.49 -5.14 -10.76
C GLY A 70 11.37 -4.65 -9.32
N ALA A 71 11.37 -5.54 -8.34
CA ALA A 71 11.52 -5.17 -6.95
C ALA A 71 12.97 -4.79 -6.64
N ASP A 72 13.16 -3.67 -6.00
CA ASP A 72 14.46 -3.23 -5.49
C ASP A 72 14.57 -3.45 -3.97
N ARG A 73 13.47 -3.60 -3.27
CA ARG A 73 13.41 -3.91 -1.84
C ARG A 73 12.12 -4.60 -1.44
N TYR A 74 12.12 -5.16 -0.25
CA TYR A 74 10.98 -5.83 0.37
C TYR A 74 10.74 -5.31 1.77
N SER A 75 9.50 -5.44 2.25
CA SER A 75 9.16 -5.30 3.66
C SER A 75 8.43 -6.54 4.14
N ILE A 76 8.76 -6.99 5.35
CA ILE A 76 8.09 -8.10 6.02
C ILE A 76 7.34 -7.60 7.24
N GLY A 77 6.13 -8.09 7.46
CA GLY A 77 5.34 -7.87 8.66
C GLY A 77 4.91 -9.18 9.29
N LEU A 78 4.83 -9.21 10.61
CA LEU A 78 4.40 -10.34 11.42
C LEU A 78 3.33 -9.90 12.41
N TRP A 79 2.24 -10.66 12.50
CA TRP A 79 1.10 -10.43 13.39
C TRP A 79 0.85 -11.65 14.25
N ASN A 80 0.31 -11.44 15.43
CA ASN A 80 -0.19 -12.50 16.30
C ASN A 80 -1.66 -12.84 15.99
N GLU A 81 -2.22 -13.79 16.71
CA GLU A 81 -3.60 -14.29 16.53
C GLU A 81 -4.69 -13.25 16.85
N VAL A 82 -4.37 -12.17 17.54
CA VAL A 82 -5.30 -11.06 17.83
C VAL A 82 -5.07 -9.87 16.88
N ASP A 83 -4.48 -10.12 15.74
CA ASP A 83 -4.26 -9.14 14.64
C ASP A 83 -3.36 -7.96 15.04
N GLN A 84 -2.54 -8.15 16.06
CA GLN A 84 -1.56 -7.17 16.48
C GLN A 84 -0.25 -7.38 15.74
N MET A 85 0.24 -6.33 15.08
CA MET A 85 1.57 -6.34 14.48
C MET A 85 2.63 -6.38 15.58
N ILE A 86 3.41 -7.46 15.60
CA ILE A 86 4.46 -7.71 16.60
C ILE A 86 5.86 -7.47 16.06
N PHE A 87 6.02 -7.46 14.74
CA PHE A 87 7.29 -7.21 14.10
C PHE A 87 7.10 -6.63 12.71
N ARG A 88 7.99 -5.73 12.32
CA ARG A 88 8.12 -5.22 10.95
C ARG A 88 9.57 -4.92 10.64
N GLN A 89 9.99 -5.27 9.44
CA GLN A 89 11.27 -4.89 8.87
C GLN A 89 11.07 -4.40 7.45
N ASP A 90 11.54 -3.21 7.19
CA ASP A 90 11.52 -2.57 5.89
C ASP A 90 12.92 -2.61 5.25
N ASP A 91 13.00 -2.21 3.99
CA ASP A 91 14.24 -2.02 3.22
C ASP A 91 15.13 -3.28 3.13
N LEU A 92 14.51 -4.44 2.99
CA LEU A 92 15.20 -5.70 2.74
C LEU A 92 15.56 -5.80 1.25
N GLU A 93 16.83 -5.95 0.93
CA GLU A 93 17.31 -6.15 -0.45
C GLU A 93 17.35 -7.64 -0.87
N SER A 94 17.14 -8.54 0.09
CA SER A 94 17.13 -9.98 -0.09
C SER A 94 15.72 -10.55 -0.02
N THR A 95 15.52 -11.73 -0.59
CA THR A 95 14.30 -12.54 -0.45
C THR A 95 14.32 -13.46 0.76
N THR A 96 15.28 -13.26 1.65
CA THR A 96 15.45 -14.01 2.89
C THR A 96 15.70 -13.05 4.04
N PHE A 97 15.04 -13.27 5.15
CA PHE A 97 15.22 -12.53 6.40
C PHE A 97 15.49 -13.50 7.54
N ALA A 98 16.67 -13.42 8.16
CA ALA A 98 16.99 -14.21 9.34
C ALA A 98 16.24 -13.66 10.55
N TRP A 99 15.52 -14.54 11.28
CA TRP A 99 14.81 -14.14 12.48
C TRP A 99 15.80 -13.79 13.60
N PRO A 100 15.73 -12.60 14.20
CA PRO A 100 16.62 -12.22 15.27
C PRO A 100 16.40 -13.11 16.51
N ARG A 101 17.46 -13.71 17.04
CA ARG A 101 17.38 -14.65 18.18
C ARG A 101 16.90 -14.01 19.48
N GLU A 102 17.06 -12.70 19.59
CA GLU A 102 16.57 -11.90 20.71
C GLU A 102 15.05 -11.74 20.69
N ASN A 103 14.41 -11.84 19.52
CA ASN A 103 12.98 -11.75 19.36
C ASN A 103 12.34 -13.13 19.61
N LYS A 104 11.92 -13.36 20.84
CA LYS A 104 11.26 -14.61 21.19
C LYS A 104 9.81 -14.59 20.74
N LEU A 105 9.43 -15.64 20.00
CA LEU A 105 8.04 -15.94 19.72
C LEU A 105 7.58 -17.06 20.65
N GLU A 106 6.43 -16.87 21.27
CA GLU A 106 5.79 -17.87 22.11
C GLU A 106 5.01 -18.88 21.29
N MET A 107 4.53 -19.95 21.91
CA MET A 107 3.60 -20.88 21.27
C MET A 107 2.33 -20.14 20.89
N GLY A 108 1.84 -20.36 19.68
CA GLY A 108 0.65 -19.68 19.18
C GLY A 108 0.60 -19.61 17.65
N THR A 109 -0.46 -18.99 17.14
CA THR A 109 -0.65 -18.77 15.72
C THR A 109 -0.14 -17.40 15.34
N TYR A 110 0.61 -17.35 14.25
CA TYR A 110 1.17 -16.13 13.69
C TYR A 110 0.81 -16.00 12.21
N PHE A 111 0.76 -14.77 11.75
CA PHE A 111 0.52 -14.43 10.36
C PHE A 111 1.65 -13.54 9.86
N TRP A 112 2.11 -13.78 8.65
CA TRP A 112 3.13 -12.94 8.06
C TRP A 112 2.85 -12.60 6.60
N SER A 113 3.34 -11.48 6.16
CA SER A 113 3.25 -11.03 4.78
C SER A 113 4.51 -10.34 4.33
N VAL A 114 4.70 -10.30 3.02
CA VAL A 114 5.78 -9.58 2.35
C VAL A 114 5.19 -8.65 1.31
N THR A 115 5.75 -7.45 1.24
CA THR A 115 5.46 -6.48 0.18
C THR A 115 6.74 -6.21 -0.60
N ALA A 116 6.67 -6.30 -1.92
CA ALA A 116 7.75 -5.92 -2.82
C ALA A 116 7.58 -4.47 -3.26
N TRP A 117 8.65 -3.74 -3.27
CA TRP A 117 8.70 -2.33 -3.61
C TRP A 117 9.60 -2.07 -4.81
N SER A 118 9.22 -1.11 -5.64
CA SER A 118 10.09 -0.51 -6.64
C SER A 118 10.08 1.00 -6.41
N LYS A 119 11.24 1.54 -6.05
CA LYS A 119 11.34 2.91 -5.52
C LYS A 119 10.39 3.07 -4.32
N ASP A 120 9.46 4.01 -4.38
CA ASP A 120 8.50 4.26 -3.31
C ASP A 120 7.11 3.67 -3.55
N ARG A 121 7.01 2.74 -4.50
CA ARG A 121 5.75 2.13 -4.90
C ARG A 121 5.73 0.63 -4.58
N ALA A 122 4.70 0.16 -3.90
CA ALA A 122 4.42 -1.26 -3.75
C ALA A 122 4.00 -1.85 -5.10
N ILE A 123 4.67 -2.91 -5.54
CA ILE A 123 4.42 -3.55 -6.83
C ILE A 123 3.83 -4.95 -6.71
N ALA A 124 4.01 -5.62 -5.57
CA ALA A 124 3.40 -6.91 -5.28
C ALA A 124 3.26 -7.13 -3.77
N GLY A 125 2.34 -7.98 -3.37
CA GLY A 125 2.15 -8.41 -2.00
C GLY A 125 1.85 -9.91 -1.93
N SER A 126 2.30 -10.57 -0.86
CA SER A 126 2.10 -12.02 -0.67
C SER A 126 0.72 -12.38 -0.09
N GLY A 127 -0.02 -11.39 0.44
CA GLY A 127 -1.09 -11.66 1.38
C GLY A 127 -0.58 -12.25 2.70
N LEU A 128 -1.48 -12.57 3.60
CA LEU A 128 -1.14 -13.18 4.90
C LEU A 128 -1.00 -14.70 4.75
N ALA A 129 0.06 -15.25 5.33
CA ALA A 129 0.26 -16.69 5.51
C ALA A 129 0.32 -17.00 7.00
N ALA A 130 -0.50 -17.96 7.45
CA ALA A 130 -0.48 -18.43 8.81
C ALA A 130 0.64 -19.47 9.03
N PHE A 131 1.20 -19.51 10.24
CA PHE A 131 2.00 -20.61 10.75
C PHE A 131 1.79 -20.73 12.27
N VAL A 132 2.03 -21.92 12.82
CA VAL A 132 1.81 -22.22 14.22
C VAL A 132 3.12 -22.66 14.88
N ILE A 133 3.44 -22.04 16.00
CA ILE A 133 4.55 -22.44 16.85
C ILE A 133 3.99 -23.32 17.98
N ASN A 134 4.49 -24.54 18.08
CA ASN A 134 4.07 -25.52 19.08
C ASN A 134 5.23 -26.12 19.91
N ARG A 135 6.42 -25.56 19.80
CA ARG A 135 7.64 -25.95 20.56
C ARG A 135 8.49 -24.74 20.88
#